data_0099d825eb6437c61347bbf4db629d2e
#
_entry.id   0099d825eb6437c61347bbf4db629d2e
#
_cell.length_a   1.000
_cell.length_b   1.000
_cell.length_c   1.000
_cell.angle_alpha   90.00
_cell.angle_beta   90.00
_cell.angle_gamma   90.00
#
_symmetry.space_group_name_H-M   'P 1'
#
loop_
_entity.id
_entity.type
_entity.pdbx_description
1 polymer ?
#
loop_
_entity_poly.entity_id
_entity_poly.type
_entity_poly.pdbx_seq_one_letter_code
_entity_poly.pdbx_strand_id
1 'polypeptide(L)'
;MFGNGEGAYPAQANAKAVRVDALDGKISWQHLENAQGCNVRYGIAPDKLYQSWLVYDADEVTLSTLMAGQTYYICVDSFNENGVTTGEIIKMEG
;
A
#
# COMPACT_ATOMS: atom_id res chain seq x y z
N MET A 1 -19.31 -15.66 -21.55
CA MET A 1 -18.75 -15.22 -21.09
C MET A 1 -17.85 -15.07 -20.94
N PHE A 2 -17.66 -14.74 -21.02
CA PHE A 2 -16.82 -14.56 -20.92
C PHE A 2 -15.98 -14.69 -20.09
N GLY A 3 -15.33 -15.16 -20.27
CA GLY A 3 -14.02 -15.30 -19.72
C GLY A 3 -13.89 -14.69 -18.38
N ASN A 4 -14.75 -15.00 -17.57
CA ASN A 4 -14.86 -14.29 -16.34
C ASN A 4 -13.68 -14.37 -15.45
N GLY A 5 -13.00 -15.50 -15.34
CA GLY A 5 -11.84 -15.63 -14.52
C GLY A 5 -10.65 -14.86 -15.05
N GLU A 6 -10.65 -14.58 -16.33
CA GLU A 6 -9.52 -13.94 -16.96
C GLU A 6 -9.36 -12.49 -16.60
N GLY A 7 -10.44 -11.84 -16.27
CA GLY A 7 -10.36 -10.43 -15.94
C GLY A 7 -10.29 -10.15 -14.46
N ALA A 8 -9.95 -11.14 -13.66
CA ALA A 8 -9.94 -10.95 -12.21
C ALA A 8 -8.90 -9.93 -11.77
N TYR A 9 -9.34 -8.92 -11.08
CA TYR A 9 -8.46 -7.93 -10.50
C TYR A 9 -7.92 -8.44 -9.16
N PRO A 10 -6.79 -7.92 -8.68
CA PRO A 10 -6.28 -8.33 -7.38
C PRO A 10 -7.20 -7.88 -6.26
N ALA A 11 -7.14 -8.57 -5.14
CA ALA A 11 -7.92 -8.20 -3.96
C ALA A 11 -7.43 -6.87 -3.42
N GLN A 12 -8.34 -6.11 -2.81
CA GLN A 12 -7.99 -4.84 -2.19
C GLN A 12 -7.18 -5.07 -0.91
N ALA A 13 -6.09 -4.33 -0.76
CA ALA A 13 -5.27 -4.40 0.44
C ALA A 13 -5.96 -3.66 1.59
N ASN A 14 -6.06 -4.34 2.74
CA ASN A 14 -6.51 -3.71 3.98
C ASN A 14 -5.28 -3.42 4.81
N ALA A 15 -4.60 -2.35 4.48
CA ALA A 15 -3.31 -2.04 5.06
C ALA A 15 -3.46 -1.44 6.46
N LYS A 16 -2.43 -1.67 7.27
CA LYS A 16 -2.28 -1.03 8.58
C LYS A 16 -0.92 -0.38 8.62
N ALA A 17 -0.84 0.78 9.23
CA ALA A 17 0.41 1.51 9.35
C ALA A 17 0.66 1.86 10.81
N VAL A 18 1.88 1.58 11.27
CA VAL A 18 2.28 1.81 12.64
C VAL A 18 3.61 2.53 12.63
N ARG A 19 3.72 3.60 13.40
CA ARG A 19 4.99 4.29 13.58
C ARG A 19 5.84 3.46 14.54
N VAL A 20 6.95 2.94 14.04
CA VAL A 20 7.85 2.10 14.84
C VAL A 20 8.71 2.97 15.74
N ASP A 21 9.25 4.05 15.18
CA ASP A 21 9.98 5.07 15.95
C ASP A 21 9.86 6.40 15.22
N ALA A 22 10.67 7.39 15.61
CA ALA A 22 10.53 8.75 15.08
C ALA A 22 10.71 8.83 13.56
N LEU A 23 11.51 7.94 12.98
CA LEU A 23 11.87 7.99 11.57
C LEU A 23 11.34 6.81 10.78
N ASP A 24 10.82 5.80 11.42
CA ASP A 24 10.44 4.55 10.77
C ASP A 24 8.96 4.26 10.93
N GLY A 25 8.35 3.78 9.86
CA GLY A 25 6.97 3.31 9.88
C GLY A 25 6.85 1.97 9.20
N LYS A 26 6.00 1.11 9.74
CA LYS A 26 5.74 -0.21 9.18
C LYS A 26 4.34 -0.26 8.64
N ILE A 27 4.22 -0.67 7.39
CA ILE A 27 2.94 -0.85 6.70
C ILE A 27 2.80 -2.33 6.40
N SER A 28 1.64 -2.91 6.76
CA SER A 28 1.39 -4.32 6.53
C SER A 28 -0.03 -4.50 6.03
N TRP A 29 -0.26 -5.60 5.33
CA TRP A 29 -1.58 -5.96 4.80
C TRP A 29 -1.70 -7.48 4.77
N GLN A 30 -2.92 -7.96 4.57
CA GLN A 30 -3.17 -9.39 4.50
C GLN A 30 -2.72 -9.95 3.15
N HIS A 31 -2.63 -11.28 3.05
CA HIS A 31 -2.36 -11.93 1.78
C HIS A 31 -3.44 -11.55 0.76
N LEU A 32 -3.00 -11.19 -0.44
CA LEU A 32 -3.88 -10.69 -1.48
C LEU A 32 -4.04 -11.72 -2.59
N GLU A 33 -5.26 -12.19 -2.77
CA GLU A 33 -5.58 -13.10 -3.85
C GLU A 33 -5.40 -12.40 -5.20
N ASN A 34 -4.83 -13.11 -6.15
CA ASN A 34 -4.64 -12.64 -7.52
C ASN A 34 -3.70 -11.45 -7.66
N ALA A 35 -2.95 -11.09 -6.64
CA ALA A 35 -2.03 -9.96 -6.72
C ALA A 35 -0.62 -10.44 -7.05
N GLN A 36 0.02 -9.77 -7.99
CA GLN A 36 1.44 -9.99 -8.29
C GLN A 36 2.32 -9.16 -7.37
N GLY A 37 1.82 -8.02 -6.94
CA GLY A 37 2.56 -7.13 -6.06
C GLY A 37 1.69 -5.97 -5.62
N CYS A 38 2.31 -5.06 -4.90
CA CYS A 38 1.64 -3.88 -4.40
C CYS A 38 2.50 -2.65 -4.63
N ASN A 39 1.84 -1.53 -4.85
CA ASN A 39 2.48 -0.24 -4.93
C ASN A 39 2.07 0.56 -3.69
N VAL A 40 3.00 0.81 -2.79
CA VAL A 40 2.75 1.57 -1.58
C VAL A 40 3.00 3.03 -1.90
N ARG A 41 1.94 3.84 -1.87
CA ARG A 41 2.05 5.27 -2.10
C ARG A 41 1.89 5.99 -0.76
N TYR A 42 2.69 7.01 -0.53
CA TYR A 42 2.60 7.73 0.72
C TYR A 42 3.00 9.20 0.53
N GLY A 43 2.54 10.02 1.46
CA GLY A 43 2.82 11.44 1.43
C GLY A 43 2.24 12.14 2.66
N ILE A 44 2.34 13.46 2.67
CA ILE A 44 1.95 14.25 3.84
C ILE A 44 0.49 14.70 3.79
N ALA A 45 -0.22 14.38 2.73
CA ALA A 45 -1.65 14.70 2.61
C ALA A 45 -2.31 13.63 1.75
N PRO A 46 -3.64 13.41 1.92
CA PRO A 46 -4.33 12.36 1.17
C PRO A 46 -4.28 12.54 -0.34
N ASP A 47 -4.18 13.78 -0.80
CA ASP A 47 -4.09 14.09 -2.22
C ASP A 47 -2.66 14.33 -2.70
N LYS A 48 -1.67 14.03 -1.86
CA LYS A 48 -0.26 14.29 -2.17
C LYS A 48 0.60 13.09 -1.88
N LEU A 49 0.20 11.94 -2.40
CA LEU A 49 0.92 10.69 -2.23
C LEU A 49 1.98 10.59 -3.33
N TYR A 50 2.99 11.42 -3.24
CA TYR A 50 4.00 11.56 -4.29
C TYR A 50 5.12 10.53 -4.22
N GLN A 51 5.26 9.85 -3.10
CA GLN A 51 6.26 8.81 -2.94
C GLN A 51 5.62 7.46 -3.22
N SER A 52 6.36 6.57 -3.85
CA SER A 52 5.85 5.23 -4.10
C SER A 52 6.94 4.19 -3.93
N TRP A 53 6.52 2.98 -3.56
CA TRP A 53 7.43 1.87 -3.31
C TRP A 53 6.78 0.60 -3.83
N LEU A 54 7.44 -0.08 -4.76
CA LEU A 54 6.92 -1.34 -5.29
C LEU A 54 7.36 -2.50 -4.41
N VAL A 55 6.41 -3.37 -4.10
CA VAL A 55 6.64 -4.52 -3.23
C VAL A 55 6.15 -5.77 -3.95
N TYR A 56 7.03 -6.77 -4.04
CA TYR A 56 6.70 -8.07 -4.62
C TYR A 56 6.92 -9.14 -3.58
N ASP A 57 6.04 -10.15 -3.57
CA ASP A 57 6.20 -11.32 -2.72
C ASP A 57 6.36 -11.01 -1.23
N ALA A 58 5.75 -9.93 -0.80
CA ALA A 58 5.78 -9.54 0.61
C ALA A 58 4.45 -8.92 0.98
N ASP A 59 4.12 -8.97 2.25
CA ASP A 59 2.89 -8.39 2.77
C ASP A 59 3.16 -7.29 3.80
N GLU A 60 4.39 -6.79 3.82
CA GLU A 60 4.75 -5.65 4.67
C GLU A 60 5.95 -4.91 4.10
N VAL A 61 6.09 -3.66 4.50
CA VAL A 61 7.23 -2.84 4.13
C VAL A 61 7.52 -1.87 5.27
N THR A 62 8.79 -1.57 5.49
CA THR A 62 9.20 -0.57 6.46
C THR A 62 9.74 0.65 5.73
N LEU A 63 9.17 1.82 6.04
CA LEU A 63 9.65 3.09 5.51
C LEU A 63 10.56 3.71 6.57
N SER A 64 11.79 4.00 6.21
CA SER A 64 12.80 4.38 7.18
C SER A 64 13.36 5.79 7.01
N THR A 65 12.71 6.61 6.18
CA THR A 65 13.17 7.99 5.96
C THR A 65 12.06 8.99 6.24
N LEU A 66 11.22 8.69 7.21
CA LEU A 66 10.12 9.56 7.59
C LEU A 66 10.61 10.72 8.46
N MET A 67 9.84 11.79 8.48
CA MET A 67 10.15 12.94 9.33
C MET A 67 9.50 12.75 10.70
N ALA A 68 10.28 12.99 11.75
CA ALA A 68 9.77 12.89 13.11
C ALA A 68 8.63 13.87 13.32
N GLY A 69 7.55 13.39 13.93
CA GLY A 69 6.38 14.20 14.22
C GLY A 69 5.46 14.48 13.05
N GLN A 70 5.85 14.04 11.86
CA GLN A 70 5.03 14.26 10.66
C GLN A 70 4.02 13.15 10.49
N THR A 71 2.75 13.52 10.27
CA THR A 71 1.71 12.56 9.92
C THR A 71 1.83 12.23 8.44
N TYR A 72 1.73 10.95 8.12
CA TYR A 72 1.77 10.47 6.75
C TYR A 72 0.47 9.78 6.37
N TYR A 73 0.13 9.84 5.10
CA TYR A 73 -1.01 9.15 4.53
C TYR A 73 -0.48 8.11 3.56
N ILE A 74 -1.02 6.90 3.63
CA ILE A 74 -0.52 5.76 2.89
C ILE A 74 -1.67 5.08 2.16
N CYS A 75 -1.42 4.68 0.92
CA CYS A 75 -2.36 3.90 0.14
C CYS A 75 -1.61 2.72 -0.47
N VAL A 76 -2.11 1.53 -0.26
CA VAL A 76 -1.52 0.31 -0.83
C VAL A 76 -2.40 -0.14 -1.97
N ASP A 77 -1.88 -0.04 -3.19
CA ASP A 77 -2.58 -0.50 -4.39
C ASP A 77 -2.04 -1.86 -4.78
N SER A 78 -2.91 -2.84 -4.91
CA SER A 78 -2.51 -4.15 -5.41
C SER A 78 -2.63 -4.19 -6.92
N PHE A 79 -1.78 -4.97 -7.58
CA PHE A 79 -1.82 -5.06 -9.04
C PHE A 79 -1.54 -6.47 -9.53
N ASN A 80 -2.02 -6.73 -10.73
CA ASN A 80 -1.68 -7.93 -11.48
C ASN A 80 -1.78 -7.59 -12.98
N GLU A 81 -1.67 -8.60 -13.82
CA GLU A 81 -1.72 -8.39 -15.26
C GLU A 81 -3.06 -7.87 -15.79
N ASN A 82 -4.10 -7.93 -14.97
CA ASN A 82 -5.43 -7.47 -15.36
C ASN A 82 -5.71 -6.03 -14.94
N GLY A 83 -4.90 -5.50 -14.04
CA GLY A 83 -5.07 -4.12 -13.63
C GLY A 83 -4.66 -3.87 -12.19
N VAL A 84 -5.15 -2.77 -11.65
CA VAL A 84 -4.79 -2.27 -10.32
C VAL A 84 -6.05 -2.11 -9.49
N THR A 85 -6.01 -2.58 -8.26
CA THR A 85 -7.06 -2.33 -7.27
C THR A 85 -6.54 -1.34 -6.25
N THR A 86 -7.15 -0.17 -6.21
CA THR A 86 -6.75 0.90 -5.29
C THR A 86 -7.21 0.57 -3.88
N GLY A 87 -6.30 0.66 -2.91
CA GLY A 87 -6.65 0.47 -1.52
C GLY A 87 -7.22 1.74 -0.91
N GLU A 88 -7.53 1.67 0.36
CA GLU A 88 -7.99 2.85 1.10
C GLU A 88 -6.80 3.65 1.59
N ILE A 89 -6.97 4.96 1.64
CA ILE A 89 -5.95 5.83 2.19
C ILE A 89 -6.03 5.76 3.71
N ILE A 90 -4.92 5.39 4.34
CA ILE A 90 -4.84 5.29 5.78
C ILE A 90 -3.88 6.34 6.32
N LYS A 91 -4.05 6.68 7.58
CA LYS A 91 -3.29 7.73 8.25
C LYS A 91 -2.34 7.11 9.26
N MET A 92 -1.09 7.53 9.21
CA MET A 92 -0.06 7.13 10.17
C MET A 92 0.43 8.37 10.89
N GLU A 93 0.07 8.53 12.14
CA GLU A 93 0.45 9.70 12.91
C GLU A 93 1.90 9.65 13.34
N GLY A 94 2.49 10.80 13.41
CA GLY A 94 3.89 10.93 13.79
C GLY A 94 4.18 10.79 15.29
#